data_d54a90facc31cbafa54f45c747753d3d
#
_entry.id   d54a90facc31cbafa54f45c747753d3d
#
_cell.length_a   1.000
_cell.length_b   1.000
_cell.length_c   1.000
_cell.angle_alpha   90.00
_cell.angle_beta   90.00
_cell.angle_gamma   90.00
#
_symmetry.space_group_name_H-M   'P 1'
#
loop_
_entity.id
_entity.type
_entity.pdbx_description
1 polymer ?
#
loop_
_entity_poly.entity_id
_entity_poly.type
_entity_poly.pdbx_seq_one_letter_code
_entity_poly.pdbx_strand_id
1 'polypeptide(L)'
;MVKKENVHVRLTRQQLEDYRSLLREATDERIRLRFLEKDAERLGGVTCPQAEAYRNAINENLVRCMEVSSEIQRFINSIEQSTIRRIFTMYYIDGWSWQKIAFAIGSHCESTPRIMHKRYVEKHFEE
;
A
#
# COMPACT_ATOMS: atom_id res chain seq x y z
N MET A 1 -5.00 -22.81 18.46
CA MET A 1 -4.92 -22.69 18.13
C MET A 1 -4.57 -22.07 17.52
N VAL A 2 -4.59 -22.04 17.14
CA VAL A 2 -4.38 -21.63 16.58
C VAL A 2 -4.09 -21.06 15.94
N LYS A 3 -3.84 -21.09 15.88
CA LYS A 3 -3.52 -20.57 15.29
C LYS A 3 -3.69 -20.07 14.44
N LYS A 4 -4.08 -20.02 14.15
CA LYS A 4 -4.32 -19.68 13.30
C LYS A 4 -4.07 -18.96 12.72
N GLU A 5 -4.14 -18.50 12.98
CA GLU A 5 -3.75 -17.65 12.44
C GLU A 5 -2.60 -17.47 11.94
N ASN A 6 -2.05 -17.85 12.14
CA ASN A 6 -0.84 -17.80 11.65
C ASN A 6 -0.67 -18.32 10.39
N VAL A 7 -1.53 -18.89 10.03
CA VAL A 7 -1.48 -19.45 8.79
C VAL A 7 -1.46 -18.49 7.70
N HIS A 8 -2.10 -17.37 7.84
CA HIS A 8 -2.04 -16.48 6.76
C HIS A 8 -0.83 -15.70 6.74
N VAL A 9 -0.60 -15.10 5.66
CA VAL A 9 0.56 -14.34 5.37
C VAL A 9 0.66 -13.24 6.36
N ARG A 10 1.77 -13.22 7.07
CA ARG A 10 2.03 -12.14 7.94
C ARG A 10 2.63 -11.02 7.18
N LEU A 11 2.27 -9.81 7.53
CA LEU A 11 2.89 -8.61 6.99
C LEU A 11 4.36 -8.60 7.38
N THR A 12 5.24 -8.44 6.40
CA THR A 12 6.66 -8.31 6.66
C THR A 12 7.06 -6.85 6.64
N ARG A 13 8.21 -6.58 7.27
CA ARG A 13 8.73 -5.22 7.26
C ARG A 13 8.98 -4.74 5.83
N GLN A 14 9.49 -5.63 4.98
CA GLN A 14 9.75 -5.27 3.60
C GLN A 14 8.48 -4.88 2.85
N GLN A 15 7.42 -5.63 3.07
CA GLN A 15 6.14 -5.29 2.44
C GLN A 15 5.64 -3.93 2.89
N LEU A 16 5.80 -3.62 4.17
CA LEU A 16 5.40 -2.33 4.68
C LEU A 16 6.22 -1.20 4.06
N GLU A 17 7.53 -1.40 3.98
CA GLU A 17 8.41 -0.38 3.43
C GLU A 17 8.16 -0.13 1.95
N ASP A 18 7.79 -1.16 1.22
CA ASP A 18 7.58 -1.07 -0.23
C ASP A 18 6.17 -0.63 -0.62
N TYR A 19 5.26 -0.60 0.34
CA TYR A 19 3.84 -0.47 0.01
C TYR A 19 3.51 0.81 -0.77
N ARG A 20 4.07 1.95 -0.37
CA ARG A 20 3.74 3.20 -1.04
C ARG A 20 4.21 3.19 -2.48
N SER A 21 5.37 2.59 -2.73
CA SER A 21 5.88 2.44 -4.08
C SER A 21 5.01 1.48 -4.89
N LEU A 22 4.59 0.39 -4.26
CA LEU A 22 3.71 -0.57 -4.89
C LEU A 22 2.38 0.07 -5.28
N LEU A 23 1.84 0.92 -4.43
CA LEU A 23 0.60 1.63 -4.75
C LEU A 23 0.76 2.55 -5.95
N ARG A 24 1.89 3.24 -6.03
CA ARG A 24 2.14 4.10 -7.17
C ARG A 24 2.23 3.30 -8.46
N GLU A 25 2.92 2.16 -8.42
CA GLU A 25 2.99 1.28 -9.59
C GLU A 25 1.62 0.79 -10.01
N ALA A 26 0.80 0.40 -9.04
CA ALA A 26 -0.53 -0.09 -9.34
C ALA A 26 -1.38 1.02 -9.99
N THR A 27 -1.23 2.24 -9.52
CA THR A 27 -1.95 3.36 -10.11
C THR A 27 -1.49 3.60 -11.55
N ASP A 28 -0.18 3.57 -11.78
CA ASP A 28 0.35 3.74 -13.14
C ASP A 28 -0.16 2.65 -14.07
N GLU A 29 -0.18 1.42 -13.59
CA GLU A 29 -0.65 0.30 -14.40
C GLU A 29 -2.13 0.42 -14.73
N ARG A 30 -2.92 0.90 -13.78
CA ARG A 30 -4.34 1.13 -14.03
C ARG A 30 -4.55 2.15 -15.14
N ILE A 31 -3.76 3.21 -15.11
CA ILE A 31 -3.85 4.24 -16.13
C ILE A 31 -3.47 3.66 -17.49
N ARG A 32 -2.41 2.88 -17.56
CA ARG A 32 -2.00 2.23 -18.80
C ARG A 32 -3.07 1.30 -19.33
N LEU A 33 -3.68 0.54 -18.45
CA LEU A 33 -4.74 -0.37 -18.85
C LEU A 33 -5.91 0.39 -19.46
N ARG A 34 -6.25 1.54 -18.88
CA ARG A 34 -7.33 2.35 -19.39
C ARG A 34 -7.02 2.84 -20.81
N PHE A 35 -5.78 3.25 -21.08
CA PHE A 35 -5.39 3.65 -22.42
C PHE A 35 -5.47 2.48 -23.39
N LEU A 36 -5.05 1.30 -22.97
CA LEU A 36 -5.15 0.13 -23.84
C LEU A 36 -6.58 -0.20 -24.19
N GLU A 37 -7.47 -0.09 -23.24
CA GLU A 37 -8.89 -0.37 -23.48
C GLU A 37 -9.51 0.64 -24.42
N LYS A 38 -9.14 1.91 -24.28
CA LYS A 38 -9.61 2.93 -25.21
C LYS A 38 -9.11 2.71 -26.61
N ASP A 39 -7.85 2.30 -26.76
CA ASP A 39 -7.29 2.00 -28.08
C ASP A 39 -8.02 0.81 -28.71
N ALA A 40 -8.32 -0.20 -27.92
CA ALA A 40 -9.05 -1.36 -28.43
C ALA A 40 -10.44 -0.95 -28.90
N GLU A 41 -11.10 -0.07 -28.17
CA GLU A 41 -12.41 0.45 -28.60
C GLU A 41 -12.32 1.18 -29.91
N ARG A 42 -11.31 2.04 -30.05
CA ARG A 42 -11.11 2.78 -31.29
C ARG A 42 -10.89 1.86 -32.48
N LEU A 43 -10.30 0.71 -32.25
CA LEU A 43 -10.03 -0.26 -33.30
C LEU A 43 -11.15 -1.28 -33.46
N GLY A 44 -12.33 -0.98 -32.95
CA GLY A 44 -13.49 -1.84 -33.12
C GLY A 44 -13.52 -3.02 -32.17
N GLY A 45 -12.86 -2.90 -31.04
CA GLY A 45 -12.86 -3.97 -30.05
C GLY A 45 -11.87 -5.07 -30.31
N VAL A 46 -10.98 -4.90 -31.28
CA VAL A 46 -9.97 -5.89 -31.59
C VAL A 46 -8.90 -5.87 -30.53
N THR A 47 -8.62 -7.02 -29.94
CA THR A 47 -7.52 -7.14 -28.99
C THR A 47 -6.54 -8.16 -29.51
N CYS A 48 -5.28 -8.03 -29.09
CA CYS A 48 -4.25 -8.96 -29.46
C CYS A 48 -3.81 -9.74 -28.21
N PRO A 49 -3.17 -10.90 -28.42
CA PRO A 49 -2.74 -11.71 -27.28
C PRO A 49 -1.81 -10.98 -26.32
N GLN A 50 -0.96 -10.09 -26.84
CA GLN A 50 -0.06 -9.32 -25.98
C GLN A 50 -0.83 -8.38 -25.06
N ALA A 51 -1.89 -7.75 -25.58
CA ALA A 51 -2.70 -6.86 -24.76
C ALA A 51 -3.42 -7.60 -23.67
N GLU A 52 -3.91 -8.81 -24.00
CA GLU A 52 -4.58 -9.63 -23.00
C GLU A 52 -3.63 -10.10 -21.93
N ALA A 53 -2.43 -10.51 -22.34
CA ALA A 53 -1.42 -10.94 -21.37
C ALA A 53 -1.05 -9.80 -20.44
N TYR A 54 -0.94 -8.60 -20.98
CA TYR A 54 -0.61 -7.43 -20.19
C TYR A 54 -1.74 -7.11 -19.19
N ARG A 55 -3.00 -7.19 -19.66
CA ARG A 55 -4.14 -6.97 -18.79
C ARG A 55 -4.16 -7.97 -17.63
N ASN A 56 -3.89 -9.22 -17.92
CA ASN A 56 -3.87 -10.26 -16.89
C ASN A 56 -2.77 -9.99 -15.87
N ALA A 57 -1.58 -9.58 -16.34
CA ALA A 57 -0.47 -9.29 -15.45
C ALA A 57 -0.82 -8.10 -14.54
N ILE A 58 -1.47 -7.08 -15.08
CA ILE A 58 -1.87 -5.92 -14.29
C ILE A 58 -2.88 -6.35 -13.22
N ASN A 59 -3.86 -7.16 -13.61
CA ASN A 59 -4.86 -7.62 -12.66
C ASN A 59 -4.25 -8.44 -11.53
N GLU A 60 -3.26 -9.28 -11.83
CA GLU A 60 -2.57 -10.05 -10.81
C GLU A 60 -1.83 -9.14 -9.84
N ASN A 61 -1.19 -8.10 -10.36
CA ASN A 61 -0.49 -7.15 -9.51
C ASN A 61 -1.46 -6.38 -8.61
N LEU A 62 -2.62 -6.02 -9.15
CA LEU A 62 -3.63 -5.33 -8.37
C LEU A 62 -4.15 -6.19 -7.23
N VAL A 63 -4.37 -7.49 -7.50
CA VAL A 63 -4.81 -8.40 -6.46
C VAL A 63 -3.77 -8.50 -5.35
N ARG A 64 -2.50 -8.64 -5.74
CA ARG A 64 -1.42 -8.70 -4.75
C ARG A 64 -1.36 -7.42 -3.92
N CYS A 65 -1.53 -6.28 -4.58
CA CYS A 65 -1.54 -5.00 -3.88
C CYS A 65 -2.68 -4.92 -2.87
N MET A 66 -3.85 -5.43 -3.25
CA MET A 66 -4.99 -5.44 -2.35
C MET A 66 -4.77 -6.36 -1.15
N GLU A 67 -4.10 -7.48 -1.36
CA GLU A 67 -3.79 -8.38 -0.26
C GLU A 67 -2.87 -7.72 0.76
N VAL A 68 -1.82 -7.06 0.26
CA VAL A 68 -0.90 -6.36 1.16
C VAL A 68 -1.63 -5.21 1.85
N SER A 69 -2.49 -4.51 1.12
CA SER A 69 -3.27 -3.42 1.69
C SER A 69 -4.14 -3.89 2.85
N SER A 70 -4.76 -5.05 2.70
CA SER A 70 -5.57 -5.62 3.77
C SER A 70 -4.74 -5.95 5.01
N GLU A 71 -3.54 -6.49 4.78
CA GLU A 71 -2.66 -6.80 5.89
C GLU A 71 -2.20 -5.54 6.61
N ILE A 72 -1.90 -4.50 5.84
CA ILE A 72 -1.49 -3.23 6.44
C ILE A 72 -2.63 -2.62 7.24
N GLN A 73 -3.85 -2.67 6.70
CA GLN A 73 -5.01 -2.16 7.41
C GLN A 73 -5.20 -2.89 8.74
N ARG A 74 -5.05 -4.21 8.72
CA ARG A 74 -5.18 -5.01 9.92
C ARG A 74 -4.08 -4.68 10.92
N PHE A 75 -2.86 -4.49 10.42
CA PHE A 75 -1.74 -4.11 11.25
C PHE A 75 -2.01 -2.76 11.93
N ILE A 76 -2.45 -1.78 11.16
CA ILE A 76 -2.74 -0.45 11.69
C ILE A 76 -3.81 -0.51 12.77
N ASN A 77 -4.87 -1.30 12.51
CA ASN A 77 -5.95 -1.41 13.48
C ASN A 77 -5.49 -2.03 14.80
N SER A 78 -4.39 -2.77 14.79
CA SER A 78 -3.87 -3.40 16.00
C SER A 78 -2.99 -2.46 16.82
N ILE A 79 -2.65 -1.30 16.31
CA ILE A 79 -1.80 -0.34 17.03
C ILE A 79 -2.62 0.29 18.15
N GLU A 80 -2.12 0.15 19.38
CA GLU A 80 -2.89 0.60 20.54
C GLU A 80 -2.82 2.10 20.74
N GLN A 81 -1.67 2.70 20.49
CA GLN A 81 -1.50 4.13 20.71
C GLN A 81 -2.15 4.92 19.59
N SER A 82 -3.07 5.79 19.96
CA SER A 82 -3.87 6.53 19.01
C SER A 82 -3.03 7.39 18.07
N THR A 83 -2.05 8.10 18.62
CA THR A 83 -1.23 8.99 17.79
C THR A 83 -0.44 8.21 16.76
N ILE A 84 0.14 7.08 17.15
CA ILE A 84 0.90 6.25 16.23
C ILE A 84 -0.03 5.65 15.17
N ARG A 85 -1.22 5.19 15.60
CA ARG A 85 -2.19 4.66 14.64
C ARG A 85 -2.57 5.71 13.61
N ARG A 86 -2.76 6.97 14.05
CA ARG A 86 -3.06 8.06 13.12
C ARG A 86 -1.92 8.31 12.15
N ILE A 87 -0.69 8.29 12.64
CA ILE A 87 0.48 8.50 11.79
C ILE A 87 0.53 7.43 10.70
N PHE A 88 0.34 6.17 11.08
CA PHE A 88 0.36 5.08 10.12
C PHE A 88 -0.78 5.19 9.11
N THR A 89 -1.96 5.56 9.57
CA THR A 89 -3.10 5.74 8.67
C THR A 89 -2.81 6.84 7.64
N MET A 90 -2.33 7.98 8.11
CA MET A 90 -2.05 9.09 7.20
C MET A 90 -0.94 8.76 6.21
N TYR A 91 0.07 8.01 6.66
CA TYR A 91 1.18 7.70 5.80
C TYR A 91 0.85 6.61 4.77
N TYR A 92 0.24 5.51 5.22
CA TYR A 92 0.03 4.36 4.34
C TYR A 92 -1.32 4.38 3.62
N ILE A 93 -2.35 4.85 4.27
CA ILE A 93 -3.69 4.86 3.66
C ILE A 93 -3.93 6.14 2.90
N ASP A 94 -3.64 7.28 3.53
CA ASP A 94 -3.89 8.58 2.91
C ASP A 94 -2.77 9.05 2.00
N GLY A 95 -1.58 8.46 2.13
CA GLY A 95 -0.46 8.79 1.26
C GLY A 95 0.17 10.15 1.51
N TRP A 96 0.06 10.66 2.73
CA TRP A 96 0.54 12.00 3.05
C TRP A 96 2.05 12.02 3.25
N SER A 97 2.62 13.23 3.06
CA SER A 97 4.04 13.45 3.35
C SER A 97 4.25 13.58 4.86
N TRP A 98 5.49 13.39 5.29
CA TRP A 98 5.81 13.56 6.70
C TRP A 98 5.51 14.97 7.18
N GLN A 99 5.71 15.97 6.34
CA GLN A 99 5.43 17.35 6.69
C GLN A 99 3.95 17.55 7.00
N LYS A 100 3.10 17.01 6.13
CA LYS A 100 1.66 17.13 6.31
C LYS A 100 1.20 16.38 7.55
N ILE A 101 1.78 15.21 7.79
CA ILE A 101 1.45 14.42 8.97
C ILE A 101 1.86 15.15 10.24
N ALA A 102 3.05 15.74 10.23
CA ALA A 102 3.51 16.50 11.39
C ALA A 102 2.54 17.61 11.73
N PHE A 103 2.10 18.35 10.72
CA PHE A 103 1.14 19.41 10.92
C PHE A 103 -0.16 18.87 11.54
N ALA A 104 -0.62 17.73 11.03
CA ALA A 104 -1.88 17.15 11.49
C ALA A 104 -1.83 16.68 12.94
N ILE A 105 -0.67 16.26 13.43
CA ILE A 105 -0.56 15.81 14.82
C ILE A 105 -0.08 16.96 15.74
N GLY A 106 0.01 18.17 15.20
CA GLY A 106 0.36 19.32 16.02
C GLY A 106 1.84 19.50 16.26
N SER A 107 2.69 18.95 15.42
CA SER A 107 4.13 19.09 15.56
C SER A 107 4.66 20.11 14.59
N HIS A 108 5.68 20.86 15.03
CA HIS A 108 6.34 21.82 14.15
C HIS A 108 7.52 21.22 13.41
N CYS A 109 7.81 19.96 13.66
CA CYS A 109 8.98 19.31 13.09
C CYS A 109 8.55 18.06 12.35
N GLU A 110 8.89 18.00 11.06
CA GLU A 110 8.48 16.84 10.25
C GLU A 110 9.20 15.56 10.66
N SER A 111 10.34 15.67 11.35
CA SER A 111 11.04 14.48 11.80
C SER A 111 10.32 13.77 12.94
N THR A 112 9.45 14.50 13.66
CA THR A 112 8.75 13.89 14.79
C THR A 112 7.90 12.66 14.39
N PRO A 113 6.97 12.78 13.45
CA PRO A 113 6.19 11.58 13.07
C PRO A 113 7.06 10.55 12.37
N ARG A 114 8.06 10.97 11.60
CA ARG A 114 8.94 10.04 10.92
C ARG A 114 9.71 9.18 11.91
N ILE A 115 10.21 9.80 12.98
CA ILE A 115 10.95 9.07 14.01
C ILE A 115 10.02 8.15 14.78
N MET A 116 8.83 8.61 15.13
CA MET A 116 7.86 7.78 15.82
C MET A 116 7.50 6.56 14.99
N HIS A 117 7.31 6.76 13.71
CA HIS A 117 7.02 5.68 12.79
C HIS A 117 8.18 4.68 12.74
N LYS A 118 9.39 5.19 12.56
CA LYS A 118 10.56 4.34 12.45
C LYS A 118 10.77 3.50 13.72
N ARG A 119 10.61 4.12 14.88
CA ARG A 119 10.79 3.39 16.13
C ARG A 119 9.75 2.30 16.30
N TYR A 120 8.51 2.60 15.92
CA TYR A 120 7.46 1.60 16.05
C TYR A 120 7.71 0.42 15.11
N VAL A 121 8.13 0.70 13.88
CA VAL A 121 8.41 -0.35 12.92
C VAL A 121 9.57 -1.22 13.41
N GLU A 122 10.63 -0.59 13.89
CA GLU A 122 11.79 -1.34 14.35
C GLU A 122 11.43 -2.22 15.53
N LYS A 123 10.61 -1.71 16.43
CA LYS A 123 10.23 -2.48 17.60
C LYS A 123 9.29 -3.62 17.24
N HIS A 124 8.33 -3.35 16.37
CA HIS A 124 7.33 -4.35 16.05
C HIS A 124 7.89 -5.50 15.22
N PHE A 125 8.78 -5.19 14.29
CA PHE A 125 9.35 -6.20 13.40
C PHE A 125 10.73 -6.66 13.84
N GLU A 126 11.06 -6.40 15.08
CA GLU A 126 12.33 -6.85 15.62
C GLU A 126 12.35 -8.36 15.73
N GLU A 127 13.48 -8.96 15.37
CA GLU A 127 13.59 -10.41 15.41
C GLU A 127 14.55 -10.86 16.47
#